data_a533e2a59cbdf21b26de6c016de4fb2f
#
_entry.id   a533e2a59cbdf21b26de6c016de4fb2f
#
_cell.length_a   1.000
_cell.length_b   1.000
_cell.length_c   1.000
_cell.angle_alpha   90.00
_cell.angle_beta   90.00
_cell.angle_gamma   90.00
#
_symmetry.space_group_name_H-M   'P 1'
#
loop_
_entity.id
_entity.type
_entity.pdbx_description
1 polymer ?
#
loop_
_entity_poly.entity_id
_entity_poly.type
_entity_poly.pdbx_seq_one_letter_code
_entity_poly.pdbx_strand_id
1 'polypeptide(L)'
;MIKARFKKRLLGSRGAFDLNINLEIKEAEVVALLGESGAGKSTILRILAGLEAVDSGYIEVNHSVWLDTQKKIFLKPQQRKIGFVFQDYTLFPHLNVYQNIAFAHPKDKNKIHKVLGLMRLENLSQQKILKLSGGQAQRVALARALIAAKNLLLLDEPLNALDNALKNEVQQGLLDFIKRENLSVLLVSHNPNEITKLAQTSLFLNNGVIDPNQENLPFLNCLLIKPLFEDENYCHYEVIPQTISLPKDCLNPTFKLDFS
;
A
#
# COMPACT_ATOMS: atom_id res chain seq x y z
N MET A 1 -0.15 16.93 -1.20
CA MET A 1 -1.06 16.50 -0.11
C MET A 1 -2.32 15.86 -0.71
N ILE A 2 -2.82 14.78 -0.11
CA ILE A 2 -4.02 14.04 -0.53
C ILE A 2 -5.04 14.14 0.59
N LYS A 3 -6.27 14.50 0.26
CA LYS A 3 -7.42 14.52 1.16
C LYS A 3 -8.53 13.69 0.57
N ALA A 4 -8.99 12.68 1.29
CA ALA A 4 -10.05 11.79 0.84
C ALA A 4 -11.08 11.58 1.95
N ARG A 5 -12.31 11.98 1.72
CA ARG A 5 -13.45 11.78 2.62
C ARG A 5 -14.57 11.18 1.82
N PHE A 6 -14.96 9.95 2.14
CA PHE A 6 -16.03 9.29 1.39
C PHE A 6 -16.73 8.20 2.19
N LYS A 7 -17.94 7.90 1.77
CA LYS A 7 -18.75 6.82 2.28
C LYS A 7 -19.10 5.85 1.17
N LYS A 8 -19.07 4.56 1.47
CA LYS A 8 -19.49 3.51 0.56
C LYS A 8 -20.00 2.31 1.34
N ARG A 9 -21.17 1.82 0.97
CA ARG A 9 -21.70 0.56 1.49
C ARG A 9 -21.06 -0.62 0.77
N LEU A 10 -20.52 -1.55 1.54
CA LEU A 10 -19.87 -2.76 1.04
C LEU A 10 -20.64 -3.99 1.52
N LEU A 11 -20.57 -5.07 0.71
CA LEU A 11 -21.02 -6.41 1.09
C LEU A 11 -19.77 -7.25 1.39
N GLY A 12 -19.55 -7.54 2.66
CA GLY A 12 -18.46 -8.43 3.10
C GLY A 12 -18.99 -9.84 3.41
N SER A 13 -18.08 -10.74 3.71
CA SER A 13 -18.41 -12.14 4.10
C SER A 13 -19.26 -12.25 5.36
N ARG A 14 -19.23 -11.22 6.23
CA ARG A 14 -20.00 -11.14 7.48
C ARG A 14 -21.28 -10.28 7.35
N GLY A 15 -21.67 -9.90 6.14
CA GLY A 15 -22.81 -9.02 5.85
C GLY A 15 -22.40 -7.64 5.32
N ALA A 16 -23.39 -6.75 5.20
CA ALA A 16 -23.17 -5.39 4.75
C ALA A 16 -22.52 -4.54 5.85
N PHE A 17 -21.55 -3.70 5.49
CA PHE A 17 -20.94 -2.71 6.38
C PHE A 17 -20.67 -1.40 5.62
N ASP A 18 -20.56 -0.30 6.36
CA ASP A 18 -20.32 1.01 5.79
C ASP A 18 -18.85 1.39 5.91
N LEU A 19 -18.21 1.63 4.77
CA LEU A 19 -16.89 2.21 4.69
C LEU A 19 -17.02 3.73 4.80
N ASN A 20 -16.53 4.31 5.89
CA ASN A 20 -16.55 5.75 6.16
C ASN A 20 -15.12 6.25 6.40
N ILE A 21 -14.53 6.80 5.36
CA ILE A 21 -13.12 7.14 5.34
C ILE A 21 -12.91 8.65 5.45
N ASN A 22 -12.01 9.03 6.35
CA ASN A 22 -11.36 10.33 6.38
C ASN A 22 -9.84 10.08 6.40
N LEU A 23 -9.19 10.34 5.27
CA LEU A 23 -7.78 10.03 5.04
C LEU A 23 -7.05 11.28 4.57
N GLU A 24 -5.93 11.59 5.22
CA GLU A 24 -4.99 12.60 4.76
C GLU A 24 -3.60 11.97 4.59
N ILE A 25 -2.94 12.24 3.46
CA ILE A 25 -1.56 11.83 3.19
C ILE A 25 -0.78 13.10 2.81
N LYS A 26 0.31 13.35 3.51
CA LYS A 26 1.19 14.48 3.21
C LYS A 26 1.94 14.24 1.89
N GLU A 27 2.51 15.29 1.36
CA GLU A 27 3.36 15.18 0.18
C GLU A 27 4.60 14.35 0.49
N ALA A 28 4.98 13.47 -0.43
CA ALA A 28 6.10 12.53 -0.29
C ALA A 28 6.05 11.60 0.93
N GLU A 29 4.88 11.40 1.50
CA GLU A 29 4.68 10.51 2.64
C GLU A 29 4.30 9.10 2.16
N VAL A 30 4.86 8.09 2.81
CA VAL A 30 4.44 6.69 2.67
C VAL A 30 3.59 6.33 3.88
N VAL A 31 2.31 6.08 3.63
CA VAL A 31 1.33 5.70 4.65
C VAL A 31 0.96 4.23 4.47
N ALA A 32 1.10 3.44 5.52
CA ALA A 32 0.62 2.07 5.56
C ALA A 32 -0.83 2.02 6.02
N LEU A 33 -1.68 1.31 5.28
CA LEU A 33 -3.07 1.04 5.66
C LEU A 33 -3.19 -0.41 6.13
N LEU A 34 -3.41 -0.57 7.41
CA LEU A 34 -3.52 -1.84 8.13
C LEU A 34 -4.97 -2.18 8.43
N GLY A 35 -5.24 -3.41 8.84
CA GLY A 35 -6.57 -3.87 9.23
C GLY A 35 -6.84 -5.31 8.80
N GLU A 36 -7.91 -5.91 9.29
CA GLU A 36 -8.29 -7.28 8.99
C GLU A 36 -8.49 -7.53 7.49
N SER A 37 -8.41 -8.81 7.09
CA SER A 37 -8.81 -9.23 5.75
C SER A 37 -10.30 -8.93 5.55
N GLY A 38 -10.64 -8.35 4.38
CA GLY A 38 -12.03 -7.95 4.10
C GLY A 38 -12.46 -6.61 4.70
N ALA A 39 -11.64 -5.90 5.47
CA ALA A 39 -11.97 -4.59 6.05
C ALA A 39 -12.19 -3.46 5.02
N GLY A 40 -11.88 -3.69 3.73
CA GLY A 40 -12.07 -2.70 2.67
C GLY A 40 -10.80 -1.99 2.20
N LYS A 41 -9.61 -2.43 2.61
CA LYS A 41 -8.32 -1.81 2.24
C LYS A 41 -8.15 -1.68 0.72
N SER A 42 -8.26 -2.79 -0.02
CA SER A 42 -8.17 -2.78 -1.50
C SER A 42 -9.27 -1.93 -2.15
N THR A 43 -10.46 -1.86 -1.53
CA THR A 43 -11.55 -0.99 -2.01
C THR A 43 -11.17 0.48 -1.88
N ILE A 44 -10.51 0.89 -0.78
CA ILE A 44 -10.01 2.26 -0.61
C ILE A 44 -8.99 2.59 -1.71
N LEU A 45 -8.04 1.69 -1.99
CA LEU A 45 -7.09 1.88 -3.10
C LEU A 45 -7.82 2.04 -4.45
N ARG A 46 -8.83 1.20 -4.74
CA ARG A 46 -9.62 1.25 -5.98
C ARG A 46 -10.43 2.54 -6.11
N ILE A 47 -11.00 3.04 -5.00
CA ILE A 47 -11.71 4.33 -4.96
C ILE A 47 -10.75 5.48 -5.27
N LEU A 48 -9.57 5.52 -4.65
CA LEU A 48 -8.54 6.52 -4.93
C LEU A 48 -8.05 6.44 -6.38
N ALA A 49 -8.01 5.25 -6.95
CA ALA A 49 -7.70 5.05 -8.36
C ALA A 49 -8.83 5.49 -9.32
N GLY A 50 -10.06 5.68 -8.81
CA GLY A 50 -11.25 5.96 -9.63
C GLY A 50 -11.83 4.73 -10.31
N LEU A 51 -11.45 3.53 -9.85
CA LEU A 51 -11.93 2.24 -10.37
C LEU A 51 -13.18 1.75 -9.65
N GLU A 52 -13.52 2.39 -8.54
CA GLU A 52 -14.67 2.04 -7.71
C GLU A 52 -15.45 3.30 -7.37
N ALA A 53 -16.79 3.26 -7.49
CA ALA A 53 -17.66 4.38 -7.15
C ALA A 53 -17.88 4.47 -5.64
N VAL A 54 -18.20 5.66 -5.16
CA VAL A 54 -18.63 5.93 -3.77
C VAL A 54 -20.09 6.38 -3.73
N ASP A 55 -20.73 6.23 -2.58
CA ASP A 55 -22.11 6.71 -2.37
C ASP A 55 -22.11 8.23 -2.17
N SER A 56 -21.13 8.74 -1.43
CA SER A 56 -20.90 10.17 -1.26
C SER A 56 -19.44 10.43 -0.92
N GLY A 57 -18.91 11.60 -1.31
CA GLY A 57 -17.54 11.93 -0.91
C GLY A 57 -16.88 13.03 -1.70
N TYR A 58 -15.65 13.32 -1.25
CA TYR A 58 -14.73 14.30 -1.81
C TYR A 58 -13.30 13.74 -1.79
N ILE A 59 -12.61 13.84 -2.91
CA ILE A 59 -11.20 13.47 -3.03
C ILE A 59 -10.47 14.60 -3.76
N GLU A 60 -9.41 15.10 -3.12
CA GLU A 60 -8.50 16.10 -3.65
C GLU A 60 -7.06 15.61 -3.58
N VAL A 61 -6.31 15.80 -4.64
CA VAL A 61 -4.88 15.49 -4.71
C VAL A 61 -4.13 16.68 -5.28
N ASN A 62 -3.21 17.24 -4.52
CA ASN A 62 -2.39 18.39 -4.89
C ASN A 62 -3.25 19.54 -5.48
N HIS A 63 -4.29 19.95 -4.75
CA HIS A 63 -5.25 21.00 -5.13
C HIS A 63 -6.11 20.69 -6.37
N SER A 64 -6.05 19.47 -6.89
CA SER A 64 -6.92 18.99 -7.97
C SER A 64 -8.04 18.13 -7.40
N VAL A 65 -9.28 18.51 -7.63
CA VAL A 65 -10.46 17.74 -7.20
C VAL A 65 -10.64 16.55 -8.14
N TRP A 66 -10.54 15.34 -7.60
CA TRP A 66 -10.71 14.09 -8.35
C TRP A 66 -12.12 13.52 -8.23
N LEU A 67 -12.77 13.80 -7.10
CA LEU A 67 -14.15 13.41 -6.83
C LEU A 67 -14.82 14.47 -5.97
N ASP A 68 -16.01 14.87 -6.35
CA ASP A 68 -16.95 15.64 -5.53
C ASP A 68 -18.36 15.23 -5.94
N THR A 69 -19.01 14.44 -5.10
CA THR A 69 -20.36 13.92 -5.39
C THR A 69 -21.43 15.01 -5.38
N GLN A 70 -21.25 16.09 -4.60
CA GLN A 70 -22.19 17.22 -4.55
C GLN A 70 -22.12 18.02 -5.86
N LYS A 71 -20.90 18.25 -6.36
CA LYS A 71 -20.67 18.99 -7.62
C LYS A 71 -20.68 18.11 -8.86
N LYS A 72 -20.91 16.79 -8.69
CA LYS A 72 -20.89 15.78 -9.77
C LYS A 72 -19.56 15.75 -10.54
N ILE A 73 -18.43 15.99 -9.83
CA ILE A 73 -17.09 15.89 -10.39
C ILE A 73 -16.61 14.46 -10.22
N PHE A 74 -16.14 13.87 -11.30
CA PHE A 74 -15.50 12.56 -11.32
C PHE A 74 -14.36 12.55 -12.33
N LEU A 75 -13.11 12.62 -11.84
CA LEU A 75 -11.92 12.49 -12.66
C LEU A 75 -11.70 11.03 -13.03
N LYS A 76 -11.68 10.72 -14.33
CA LYS A 76 -11.49 9.35 -14.82
C LYS A 76 -10.14 8.77 -14.40
N PRO A 77 -10.01 7.43 -14.19
CA PRO A 77 -8.76 6.79 -13.77
C PRO A 77 -7.54 7.20 -14.61
N GLN A 78 -7.68 7.28 -15.94
CA GLN A 78 -6.60 7.63 -16.86
C GLN A 78 -6.07 9.05 -16.64
N GLN A 79 -6.87 9.94 -16.09
CA GLN A 79 -6.53 11.34 -15.84
C GLN A 79 -5.87 11.54 -14.48
N ARG A 80 -6.01 10.59 -13.54
CA ARG A 80 -5.45 10.66 -12.17
C ARG A 80 -3.93 10.52 -12.12
N LYS A 81 -3.31 9.98 -13.18
CA LYS A 81 -1.84 9.81 -13.32
C LYS A 81 -1.20 9.15 -12.10
N ILE A 82 -1.80 8.07 -11.64
CA ILE A 82 -1.35 7.26 -10.51
C ILE A 82 -0.59 6.03 -10.99
N GLY A 83 0.28 5.51 -10.13
CA GLY A 83 0.77 4.14 -10.21
C GLY A 83 -0.09 3.25 -9.32
N PHE A 84 -0.45 2.05 -9.81
CA PHE A 84 -1.19 1.10 -9.01
C PHE A 84 -0.64 -0.31 -9.20
N VAL A 85 -0.27 -0.95 -8.09
CA VAL A 85 0.04 -2.38 -8.02
C VAL A 85 -1.17 -3.10 -7.45
N PHE A 86 -1.80 -3.94 -8.26
CA PHE A 86 -2.91 -4.80 -7.85
C PHE A 86 -2.37 -6.11 -7.26
N GLN A 87 -3.14 -6.74 -6.40
CA GLN A 87 -2.78 -8.01 -5.78
C GLN A 87 -2.54 -9.14 -6.81
N ASP A 88 -3.25 -9.12 -7.94
CA ASP A 88 -3.15 -10.10 -9.05
C ASP A 88 -2.26 -9.62 -10.20
N TYR A 89 -1.44 -8.58 -9.97
CA TYR A 89 -0.48 -7.96 -10.89
C TYR A 89 -1.05 -7.36 -12.18
N THR A 90 -2.15 -7.86 -12.72
CA THR A 90 -2.88 -7.38 -13.92
C THR A 90 -1.96 -6.99 -15.09
N LEU A 91 -0.96 -7.82 -15.42
CA LEU A 91 -0.03 -7.57 -16.54
C LEU A 91 -0.71 -7.85 -17.87
N PHE A 92 -0.23 -7.16 -18.93
CA PHE A 92 -0.69 -7.39 -20.30
C PHE A 92 0.01 -8.62 -20.89
N PRO A 93 -0.68 -9.77 -21.08
CA PRO A 93 -0.03 -11.05 -21.44
C PRO A 93 0.54 -11.04 -22.88
N HIS A 94 0.01 -10.20 -23.77
CA HIS A 94 0.46 -10.06 -25.15
C HIS A 94 1.72 -9.19 -25.31
N LEU A 95 2.10 -8.42 -24.27
CA LEU A 95 3.28 -7.58 -24.24
C LEU A 95 4.45 -8.30 -23.55
N ASN A 96 5.70 -7.93 -23.89
CA ASN A 96 6.88 -8.34 -23.14
C ASN A 96 7.07 -7.47 -21.88
N VAL A 97 8.10 -7.77 -21.08
CA VAL A 97 8.44 -7.03 -19.85
C VAL A 97 8.65 -5.54 -20.14
N TYR A 98 9.51 -5.21 -21.10
CA TYR A 98 9.78 -3.82 -21.47
C TYR A 98 8.51 -3.07 -21.88
N GLN A 99 7.70 -3.67 -22.73
CA GLN A 99 6.46 -3.08 -23.23
C GLN A 99 5.43 -2.87 -22.10
N ASN A 100 5.32 -3.81 -21.15
CA ASN A 100 4.47 -3.64 -19.97
C ASN A 100 4.90 -2.43 -19.15
N ILE A 101 6.19 -2.29 -18.88
CA ILE A 101 6.74 -1.18 -18.08
C ILE A 101 6.59 0.15 -18.83
N ALA A 102 6.90 0.16 -20.13
CA ALA A 102 6.85 1.34 -20.97
C ALA A 102 5.42 1.82 -21.27
N PHE A 103 4.38 1.03 -20.97
CA PHE A 103 3.00 1.25 -21.41
C PHE A 103 2.48 2.65 -21.07
N ALA A 104 2.75 3.14 -19.86
CA ALA A 104 2.27 4.45 -19.41
C ALA A 104 3.04 5.64 -20.03
N HIS A 105 4.35 5.49 -20.25
CA HIS A 105 5.25 6.54 -20.73
C HIS A 105 6.32 5.99 -21.67
N PRO A 106 5.97 5.57 -22.91
CA PRO A 106 6.91 4.87 -23.80
C PRO A 106 8.07 5.74 -24.30
N LYS A 107 7.95 7.06 -24.21
CA LYS A 107 8.99 8.02 -24.63
C LYS A 107 10.10 8.22 -23.60
N ASP A 108 9.86 7.91 -22.33
CA ASP A 108 10.85 8.12 -21.25
C ASP A 108 11.76 6.90 -21.09
N LYS A 109 12.59 6.64 -22.09
CA LYS A 109 13.50 5.50 -22.14
C LYS A 109 14.46 5.49 -20.93
N ASN A 110 14.96 6.66 -20.52
CA ASN A 110 15.89 6.76 -19.40
C ASN A 110 15.26 6.31 -18.07
N LYS A 111 14.01 6.75 -17.79
CA LYS A 111 13.28 6.33 -16.60
C LYS A 111 12.97 4.83 -16.65
N ILE A 112 12.57 4.32 -17.82
CA ILE A 112 12.31 2.88 -18.02
C ILE A 112 13.57 2.05 -17.72
N HIS A 113 14.73 2.41 -18.25
CA HIS A 113 15.97 1.69 -17.98
C HIS A 113 16.38 1.74 -16.50
N LYS A 114 16.25 2.89 -15.85
CA LYS A 114 16.49 3.01 -14.40
C LYS A 114 15.58 2.09 -13.59
N VAL A 115 14.29 2.03 -13.92
CA VAL A 115 13.33 1.17 -13.22
C VAL A 115 13.56 -0.31 -13.53
N LEU A 116 13.96 -0.67 -14.75
CA LEU A 116 14.39 -2.04 -15.07
C LEU A 116 15.56 -2.48 -14.17
N GLY A 117 16.59 -1.64 -14.03
CA GLY A 117 17.73 -1.91 -13.15
C GLY A 117 17.34 -2.04 -11.69
N LEU A 118 16.53 -1.09 -11.19
CA LEU A 118 16.01 -1.11 -9.81
C LEU A 118 15.26 -2.41 -9.48
N MET A 119 14.52 -2.94 -10.46
CA MET A 119 13.74 -4.17 -10.31
C MET A 119 14.48 -5.45 -10.71
N ARG A 120 15.76 -5.35 -11.09
CA ARG A 120 16.56 -6.49 -11.58
C ARG A 120 15.88 -7.22 -12.76
N LEU A 121 15.39 -6.47 -13.75
CA LEU A 121 14.62 -6.98 -14.89
C LEU A 121 15.31 -6.80 -16.25
N GLU A 122 16.56 -6.27 -16.29
CA GLU A 122 17.25 -5.96 -17.54
C GLU A 122 17.36 -7.19 -18.45
N ASN A 123 17.81 -8.31 -17.90
CA ASN A 123 17.98 -9.58 -18.64
C ASN A 123 16.65 -10.22 -19.04
N LEU A 124 15.55 -9.76 -18.47
CA LEU A 124 14.19 -10.24 -18.75
C LEU A 124 13.40 -9.28 -19.64
N SER A 125 13.97 -8.16 -20.06
CA SER A 125 13.27 -7.08 -20.73
C SER A 125 12.46 -7.51 -21.97
N GLN A 126 12.97 -8.48 -22.73
CA GLN A 126 12.32 -9.03 -23.93
C GLN A 126 11.48 -10.28 -23.66
N GLN A 127 11.47 -10.78 -22.40
CA GLN A 127 10.72 -11.97 -22.02
C GLN A 127 9.23 -11.74 -22.08
N LYS A 128 8.45 -12.73 -22.56
CA LYS A 128 6.99 -12.71 -22.49
C LYS A 128 6.52 -12.95 -21.07
N ILE A 129 5.45 -12.24 -20.66
CA ILE A 129 4.90 -12.30 -19.29
C ILE A 129 4.54 -13.74 -18.87
N LEU A 130 3.98 -14.54 -19.77
CA LEU A 130 3.59 -15.93 -19.47
C LEU A 130 4.76 -16.86 -19.09
N LYS A 131 6.00 -16.44 -19.31
CA LYS A 131 7.21 -17.20 -18.95
C LYS A 131 7.84 -16.76 -17.63
N LEU A 132 7.26 -15.78 -16.96
CA LEU A 132 7.79 -15.24 -15.70
C LEU A 132 7.32 -16.06 -14.49
N SER A 133 8.18 -16.15 -13.48
CA SER A 133 7.77 -16.59 -12.15
C SER A 133 6.88 -15.51 -11.49
N GLY A 134 6.13 -15.90 -10.43
CA GLY A 134 5.28 -14.97 -9.68
C GLY A 134 6.04 -13.73 -9.17
N GLY A 135 7.23 -13.92 -8.60
CA GLY A 135 8.05 -12.81 -8.12
C GLY A 135 8.60 -11.93 -9.26
N GLN A 136 8.91 -12.50 -10.43
CA GLN A 136 9.27 -11.73 -11.61
C GLN A 136 8.09 -10.91 -12.13
N ALA A 137 6.90 -11.50 -12.22
CA ALA A 137 5.67 -10.82 -12.62
C ALA A 137 5.32 -9.66 -11.65
N GLN A 138 5.46 -9.88 -10.35
CA GLN A 138 5.27 -8.85 -9.33
C GLN A 138 6.20 -7.66 -9.53
N ARG A 139 7.50 -7.90 -9.77
CA ARG A 139 8.47 -6.84 -10.05
C ARG A 139 8.13 -6.06 -11.32
N VAL A 140 7.62 -6.71 -12.37
CA VAL A 140 7.15 -6.03 -13.58
C VAL A 140 5.94 -5.15 -13.30
N ALA A 141 4.99 -5.61 -12.49
CA ALA A 141 3.82 -4.82 -12.09
C ALA A 141 4.24 -3.58 -11.28
N LEU A 142 5.16 -3.75 -10.34
CA LEU A 142 5.72 -2.65 -9.54
C LEU A 142 6.47 -1.65 -10.45
N ALA A 143 7.35 -2.14 -11.34
CA ALA A 143 8.06 -1.30 -12.30
C ALA A 143 7.10 -0.48 -13.17
N ARG A 144 6.03 -1.09 -13.69
CA ARG A 144 5.00 -0.40 -14.47
C ARG A 144 4.29 0.69 -13.66
N ALA A 145 3.95 0.39 -12.41
CA ALA A 145 3.31 1.36 -11.51
C ALA A 145 4.22 2.56 -11.22
N LEU A 146 5.54 2.33 -11.00
CA LEU A 146 6.52 3.41 -10.81
C LEU A 146 6.64 4.34 -12.02
N ILE A 147 6.58 3.78 -13.22
CA ILE A 147 6.60 4.61 -14.46
C ILE A 147 5.32 5.43 -14.59
N ALA A 148 4.17 4.87 -14.20
CA ALA A 148 2.87 5.54 -14.30
C ALA A 148 2.67 6.63 -13.24
N ALA A 149 3.26 6.48 -12.06
CA ALA A 149 3.06 7.37 -10.93
C ALA A 149 3.65 8.77 -11.17
N LYS A 150 2.84 9.81 -10.92
CA LYS A 150 3.29 11.21 -10.89
C LYS A 150 3.10 11.87 -9.52
N ASN A 151 2.00 11.57 -8.82
CA ASN A 151 1.66 12.18 -7.55
C ASN A 151 1.38 11.14 -6.47
N LEU A 152 0.76 10.03 -6.86
CA LEU A 152 0.28 9.00 -5.94
C LEU A 152 0.63 7.61 -6.47
N LEU A 153 1.17 6.80 -5.58
CA LEU A 153 1.46 5.39 -5.80
C LEU A 153 0.61 4.56 -4.83
N LEU A 154 -0.21 3.67 -5.38
CA LEU A 154 -1.08 2.77 -4.63
C LEU A 154 -0.51 1.36 -4.71
N LEU A 155 -0.21 0.76 -3.57
CA LEU A 155 0.46 -0.53 -3.47
C LEU A 155 -0.39 -1.51 -2.66
N ASP A 156 -0.89 -2.56 -3.32
CA ASP A 156 -1.64 -3.64 -2.68
C ASP A 156 -0.77 -4.90 -2.66
N GLU A 157 -0.18 -5.21 -1.49
CA GLU A 157 0.73 -6.34 -1.26
C GLU A 157 1.91 -6.41 -2.26
N PRO A 158 2.69 -5.32 -2.44
CA PRO A 158 3.59 -5.16 -3.59
C PRO A 158 4.80 -6.09 -3.61
N LEU A 159 5.16 -6.75 -2.51
CA LEU A 159 6.39 -7.52 -2.39
C LEU A 159 6.20 -8.96 -1.85
N ASN A 160 4.97 -9.47 -1.80
CA ASN A 160 4.66 -10.75 -1.16
C ASN A 160 5.29 -11.97 -1.86
N ALA A 161 5.44 -11.94 -3.19
CA ALA A 161 6.00 -13.05 -3.95
C ALA A 161 7.53 -13.00 -4.09
N LEU A 162 8.22 -12.09 -3.41
CA LEU A 162 9.68 -11.95 -3.45
C LEU A 162 10.34 -12.73 -2.31
N ASP A 163 11.49 -13.35 -2.61
CA ASP A 163 12.38 -13.89 -1.59
C ASP A 163 13.02 -12.77 -0.74
N ASN A 164 13.47 -13.10 0.46
CA ASN A 164 13.92 -12.12 1.45
C ASN A 164 15.14 -11.30 0.99
N ALA A 165 16.08 -11.90 0.25
CA ALA A 165 17.29 -11.20 -0.20
C ALA A 165 16.94 -10.13 -1.24
N LEU A 166 16.18 -10.51 -2.28
CA LEU A 166 15.73 -9.60 -3.33
C LEU A 166 14.74 -8.55 -2.79
N LYS A 167 13.90 -8.94 -1.83
CA LYS A 167 12.94 -8.05 -1.17
C LYS A 167 13.63 -6.84 -0.54
N ASN A 168 14.72 -7.06 0.20
CA ASN A 168 15.49 -5.98 0.84
C ASN A 168 16.06 -4.98 -0.17
N GLU A 169 16.63 -5.47 -1.27
CA GLU A 169 17.18 -4.61 -2.33
C GLU A 169 16.06 -3.79 -3.01
N VAL A 170 14.94 -4.44 -3.38
CA VAL A 170 13.81 -3.78 -4.02
C VAL A 170 13.17 -2.75 -3.09
N GLN A 171 13.07 -3.02 -1.79
CA GLN A 171 12.56 -2.06 -0.81
C GLN A 171 13.43 -0.81 -0.75
N GLN A 172 14.77 -0.96 -0.67
CA GLN A 172 15.67 0.19 -0.63
C GLN A 172 15.56 1.02 -1.91
N GLY A 173 15.61 0.36 -3.07
CA GLY A 173 15.47 1.06 -4.35
C GLY A 173 14.10 1.73 -4.54
N LEU A 174 13.03 1.13 -4.01
CA LEU A 174 11.69 1.70 -4.01
C LEU A 174 11.65 2.98 -3.16
N LEU A 175 12.23 2.98 -1.95
CA LEU A 175 12.32 4.16 -1.10
C LEU A 175 13.08 5.31 -1.77
N ASP A 176 14.23 5.00 -2.38
CA ASP A 176 15.05 6.01 -3.07
C ASP A 176 14.29 6.59 -4.27
N PHE A 177 13.54 5.75 -4.98
CA PHE A 177 12.70 6.19 -6.08
C PHE A 177 11.55 7.09 -5.60
N ILE A 178 10.82 6.69 -4.55
CA ILE A 178 9.71 7.46 -3.96
C ILE A 178 10.20 8.85 -3.53
N LYS A 179 11.31 8.92 -2.82
CA LYS A 179 11.92 10.19 -2.37
C LYS A 179 12.33 11.08 -3.54
N ARG A 180 13.03 10.50 -4.54
CA ARG A 180 13.50 11.26 -5.71
C ARG A 180 12.37 11.81 -6.57
N GLU A 181 11.30 11.04 -6.76
CA GLU A 181 10.14 11.43 -7.57
C GLU A 181 9.08 12.19 -6.76
N ASN A 182 9.33 12.42 -5.46
CA ASN A 182 8.41 13.12 -4.54
C ASN A 182 6.99 12.51 -4.52
N LEU A 183 6.91 11.18 -4.46
CA LEU A 183 5.64 10.44 -4.53
C LEU A 183 5.02 10.27 -3.15
N SER A 184 3.73 10.58 -3.02
CA SER A 184 2.93 10.10 -1.89
C SER A 184 2.51 8.65 -2.16
N VAL A 185 2.53 7.81 -1.12
CA VAL A 185 2.24 6.37 -1.25
C VAL A 185 1.21 5.93 -0.24
N LEU A 186 0.23 5.15 -0.69
CA LEU A 186 -0.63 4.36 0.19
C LEU A 186 -0.31 2.89 -0.01
N LEU A 187 0.24 2.27 1.04
CA LEU A 187 0.70 0.89 1.07
C LEU A 187 -0.25 0.02 1.87
N VAL A 188 -0.75 -1.05 1.28
CA VAL A 188 -1.38 -2.16 1.99
C VAL A 188 -0.38 -3.30 2.04
N SER A 189 -0.03 -3.75 3.24
CA SER A 189 0.83 -4.90 3.46
C SER A 189 0.49 -5.58 4.78
N HIS A 190 0.71 -6.90 4.84
CA HIS A 190 0.62 -7.69 6.08
C HIS A 190 2.01 -8.05 6.62
N ASN A 191 3.08 -7.61 5.94
CA ASN A 191 4.44 -7.91 6.35
C ASN A 191 5.00 -6.80 7.25
N PRO A 192 5.29 -7.09 8.53
CA PRO A 192 5.81 -6.13 9.49
C PRO A 192 7.08 -5.43 9.04
N ASN A 193 8.04 -6.19 8.54
CA ASN A 193 9.32 -5.66 8.09
C ASN A 193 9.18 -4.71 6.90
N GLU A 194 8.20 -4.96 6.03
CA GLU A 194 7.89 -4.09 4.90
C GLU A 194 7.34 -2.75 5.37
N ILE A 195 6.39 -2.79 6.30
CA ILE A 195 5.76 -1.58 6.85
C ILE A 195 6.79 -0.75 7.59
N THR A 196 7.58 -1.35 8.49
CA THR A 196 8.61 -0.64 9.28
C THR A 196 9.65 0.03 8.40
N LYS A 197 10.04 -0.61 7.28
CA LYS A 197 11.05 -0.05 6.38
C LYS A 197 10.51 1.03 5.45
N LEU A 198 9.28 0.88 4.96
CA LEU A 198 8.74 1.74 3.91
C LEU A 198 7.89 2.89 4.45
N ALA A 199 7.06 2.65 5.49
CA ALA A 199 6.07 3.61 5.93
C ALA A 199 6.59 4.56 7.02
N GLN A 200 6.23 5.84 6.92
CA GLN A 200 6.42 6.83 7.97
C GLN A 200 5.24 6.86 8.93
N THR A 201 4.05 6.54 8.43
CA THR A 201 2.79 6.59 9.19
C THR A 201 2.01 5.32 8.94
N SER A 202 1.35 4.80 9.97
CA SER A 202 0.43 3.66 9.86
C SER A 202 -0.97 4.08 10.28
N LEU A 203 -1.97 3.68 9.50
CA LEU A 203 -3.39 3.90 9.77
C LEU A 203 -4.06 2.54 9.91
N PHE A 204 -4.90 2.38 10.91
CA PHE A 204 -5.61 1.14 11.14
C PHE A 204 -7.07 1.25 10.73
N LEU A 205 -7.48 0.41 9.79
CA LEU A 205 -8.87 0.31 9.31
C LEU A 205 -9.61 -0.75 10.12
N ASN A 206 -10.55 -0.31 10.95
CA ASN A 206 -11.38 -1.17 11.75
C ASN A 206 -12.86 -0.95 11.40
N ASN A 207 -13.59 -2.03 11.06
CA ASN A 207 -15.02 -1.98 10.73
C ASN A 207 -15.41 -0.83 9.77
N GLY A 208 -14.58 -0.59 8.75
CA GLY A 208 -14.83 0.43 7.73
C GLY A 208 -14.49 1.87 8.12
N VAL A 209 -13.87 2.09 9.28
CA VAL A 209 -13.44 3.41 9.76
C VAL A 209 -11.94 3.39 10.07
N ILE A 210 -11.23 4.46 9.72
CA ILE A 210 -9.85 4.66 10.17
C ILE A 210 -9.92 5.10 11.64
N ASP A 211 -9.27 4.34 12.52
CA ASP A 211 -9.25 4.61 13.96
C ASP A 211 -8.30 5.76 14.27
N PRO A 212 -8.80 6.93 14.72
CA PRO A 212 -7.97 8.09 15.00
C PRO A 212 -7.05 7.89 16.21
N ASN A 213 -7.36 6.95 17.11
CA ASN A 213 -6.52 6.67 18.27
C ASN A 213 -5.35 5.75 17.92
N GLN A 214 -5.34 5.17 16.72
CA GLN A 214 -4.30 4.29 16.21
C GLN A 214 -3.49 4.94 15.08
N GLU A 215 -3.64 6.25 14.86
CA GLU A 215 -2.75 7.01 14.00
C GLU A 215 -1.37 7.15 14.67
N ASN A 216 -0.32 6.86 13.91
CA ASN A 216 1.08 6.97 14.36
C ASN A 216 1.46 6.05 15.53
N LEU A 217 0.74 4.97 15.77
CA LEU A 217 1.20 3.97 16.71
C LEU A 217 2.52 3.37 16.22
N PRO A 218 3.52 3.19 17.11
CA PRO A 218 4.67 2.37 16.79
C PRO A 218 4.19 1.04 16.23
N PHE A 219 4.87 0.54 15.21
CA PHE A 219 4.49 -0.68 14.46
C PHE A 219 4.08 -1.86 15.36
N LEU A 220 4.64 -1.96 16.57
CA LEU A 220 4.30 -2.96 17.58
C LEU A 220 2.82 -2.97 18.03
N ASN A 221 2.17 -1.82 18.02
CA ASN A 221 0.74 -1.73 18.34
C ASN A 221 -0.14 -2.06 17.11
N CYS A 222 0.46 -2.08 15.92
CA CYS A 222 -0.20 -2.47 14.66
C CYS A 222 -0.02 -3.96 14.31
N LEU A 223 0.94 -4.65 14.94
CA LEU A 223 0.89 -6.10 15.02
C LEU A 223 -0.39 -6.42 15.80
N LEU A 224 -1.28 -7.21 15.22
CA LEU A 224 -2.46 -7.73 15.91
C LEU A 224 -2.00 -8.48 17.17
N ILE A 225 -1.78 -7.73 18.24
CA ILE A 225 -1.45 -8.25 19.53
C ILE A 225 -2.78 -8.72 20.11
N LYS A 226 -3.07 -10.00 19.96
CA LYS A 226 -4.24 -10.60 20.59
C LYS A 226 -3.86 -10.93 22.04
N PRO A 227 -4.51 -10.33 23.04
CA PRO A 227 -4.29 -10.74 24.39
C PRO A 227 -4.68 -12.22 24.53
N LEU A 228 -3.78 -13.06 25.00
CA LEU A 228 -4.02 -14.48 25.26
C LEU A 228 -4.54 -14.67 26.68
N PHE A 229 -3.78 -14.21 27.67
CA PHE A 229 -4.11 -14.28 29.09
C PHE A 229 -3.21 -13.33 29.90
N GLU A 230 -3.56 -13.10 31.14
CA GLU A 230 -2.75 -12.38 32.15
C GLU A 230 -2.40 -13.31 33.30
N ASP A 231 -1.18 -13.22 33.80
CA ASP A 231 -0.76 -13.78 35.08
C ASP A 231 -0.43 -12.67 36.10
N GLU A 232 0.11 -13.01 37.23
CA GLU A 232 0.36 -12.05 38.32
C GLU A 232 1.34 -10.92 37.93
N ASN A 233 2.29 -11.18 37.00
CA ASN A 233 3.37 -10.26 36.65
C ASN A 233 3.35 -9.79 35.18
N TYR A 234 2.69 -10.56 34.27
CA TYR A 234 2.78 -10.36 32.85
C TYR A 234 1.42 -10.41 32.15
N CYS A 235 1.28 -9.61 31.08
CA CYS A 235 0.24 -9.78 30.08
C CYS A 235 0.86 -10.51 28.89
N HIS A 236 0.27 -11.61 28.46
CA HIS A 236 0.74 -12.44 27.36
C HIS A 236 -0.03 -12.10 26.09
N TYR A 237 0.69 -11.92 25.00
CA TYR A 237 0.10 -11.55 23.70
C TYR A 237 0.59 -12.49 22.61
N GLU A 238 -0.30 -12.81 21.69
CA GLU A 238 0.05 -13.48 20.45
C GLU A 238 0.45 -12.42 19.43
N VAL A 239 1.72 -12.40 19.05
CA VAL A 239 2.24 -11.62 17.93
C VAL A 239 2.44 -12.61 16.79
N ILE A 240 1.74 -12.44 15.69
CA ILE A 240 1.93 -13.33 14.55
C ILE A 240 3.34 -13.09 13.96
N PRO A 241 4.25 -14.11 14.00
CA PRO A 241 4.02 -15.52 14.31
C PRO A 241 4.50 -16.00 15.70
N GLN A 242 4.77 -15.14 16.66
CA GLN A 242 5.35 -15.53 17.95
C GLN A 242 4.54 -15.01 19.16
N THR A 243 4.48 -15.80 20.23
CA THR A 243 3.96 -15.34 21.52
C THR A 243 5.07 -14.60 22.25
N ILE A 244 4.82 -13.36 22.65
CA ILE A 244 5.71 -12.59 23.53
C ILE A 244 5.02 -12.33 24.85
N SER A 245 5.82 -12.31 25.93
CA SER A 245 5.35 -11.97 27.28
C SER A 245 5.90 -10.61 27.65
N LEU A 246 5.04 -9.69 28.01
CA LEU A 246 5.42 -8.33 28.42
C LEU A 246 5.05 -8.12 29.89
N PRO A 247 5.92 -7.47 30.69
CA PRO A 247 5.55 -7.00 32.03
C PRO A 247 4.32 -6.10 31.99
N LYS A 248 3.45 -6.18 33.02
CA LYS A 248 2.19 -5.39 33.04
C LYS A 248 2.41 -3.87 32.95
N ASP A 249 3.53 -3.39 33.44
CA ASP A 249 3.91 -1.98 33.46
C ASP A 249 4.31 -1.47 32.08
N CYS A 250 4.52 -2.36 31.10
CA CYS A 250 4.94 -2.01 29.72
C CYS A 250 3.78 -1.61 28.78
N LEU A 251 2.55 -1.56 29.27
CA LEU A 251 1.38 -1.12 28.50
C LEU A 251 1.33 0.41 28.26
N ASN A 252 2.42 1.13 28.57
CA ASN A 252 2.52 2.56 28.32
C ASN A 252 2.90 2.82 26.84
N PRO A 253 2.25 3.77 26.11
CA PRO A 253 2.41 3.98 24.67
C PRO A 253 3.81 4.38 24.18
N THR A 254 4.78 4.49 25.06
CA THR A 254 6.17 4.83 24.74
C THR A 254 7.15 3.64 24.74
N PHE A 255 6.65 2.40 24.85
CA PHE A 255 7.52 1.22 24.92
C PHE A 255 8.15 0.88 23.58
N LYS A 256 9.50 0.80 23.56
CA LYS A 256 10.27 0.29 22.41
C LYS A 256 10.72 -1.14 22.75
N LEU A 257 10.30 -2.14 21.98
CA LEU A 257 10.89 -3.47 22.02
C LEU A 257 12.21 -3.46 21.24
N ASP A 258 13.30 -3.78 21.92
CA ASP A 258 14.59 -4.03 21.28
C ASP A 258 14.64 -5.51 20.91
N PHE A 259 14.60 -5.81 19.62
CA PHE A 259 14.82 -7.16 19.11
C PHE A 259 16.30 -7.31 18.80
N SER A 260 17.10 -7.72 19.78
CA SER A 260 18.47 -8.17 19.57
C SER A 260 18.53 -9.53 18.89
#